data_622b0365e52f0e4625f2dc4c578c4af7
#
_entry.id   622b0365e52f0e4625f2dc4c578c4af7
#
_cell.length_a   1.000
_cell.length_b   1.000
_cell.length_c   1.000
_cell.angle_alpha   90.00
_cell.angle_beta   90.00
_cell.angle_gamma   90.00
#
_symmetry.space_group_name_H-M   'P 1'
#
loop_
_entity.id
_entity.type
_entity.pdbx_description
1 polymer ?
#
loop_
_entity_poly.entity_id
_entity_poly.type
_entity_poly.pdbx_seq_one_letter_code
_entity_poly.pdbx_strand_id
1 'polypeptide(L)'
;MRNLENKKKYLAIWLLICLAVVLIGTAIPVREARSLGLSGANQANLKSATEELTEGHELIFQVDMPSETASQIGFFFTINKHQFTEGELSICAYDGEEQIGKTVTPLADMEADQFLFVKFSRCPETLTVRISSDAPEAGPSVWLNEVTVKP
;
A
#
# COMPACT_ATOMS: atom_id res chain seq x y z
N MET A 1 -29.50 -11.87 -52.68
CA MET A 1 -28.91 -12.88 -51.79
C MET A 1 -27.52 -12.48 -51.24
N ARG A 2 -26.67 -11.82 -51.98
CA ARG A 2 -25.29 -11.43 -51.56
C ARG A 2 -25.20 -10.49 -50.34
N ASN A 3 -26.23 -9.68 -50.10
CA ASN A 3 -26.25 -8.71 -49.02
C ASN A 3 -26.56 -9.32 -47.62
N LEU A 4 -27.22 -10.48 -47.59
CA LEU A 4 -27.56 -11.18 -46.35
C LEU A 4 -26.37 -11.99 -45.78
N GLU A 5 -25.56 -12.56 -46.69
CA GLU A 5 -24.34 -13.28 -46.30
C GLU A 5 -23.27 -12.35 -45.69
N ASN A 6 -23.13 -11.16 -46.28
CA ASN A 6 -22.20 -10.17 -45.73
C ASN A 6 -22.64 -9.69 -44.34
N LYS A 7 -23.93 -9.48 -44.10
CA LYS A 7 -24.44 -9.12 -42.76
C LYS A 7 -24.18 -10.21 -41.71
N LYS A 8 -24.35 -11.48 -42.09
CA LYS A 8 -24.04 -12.60 -41.19
C LYS A 8 -22.55 -12.69 -40.86
N LYS A 9 -21.66 -12.43 -41.83
CA LYS A 9 -20.22 -12.40 -41.63
C LYS A 9 -19.81 -11.25 -40.69
N TYR A 10 -20.35 -10.06 -40.87
CA TYR A 10 -20.09 -8.92 -39.98
C TYR A 10 -20.60 -9.18 -38.55
N LEU A 11 -21.78 -9.79 -38.42
CA LEU A 11 -22.32 -10.15 -37.08
C LEU A 11 -21.42 -11.18 -36.37
N ALA A 12 -20.94 -12.18 -37.11
CA ALA A 12 -20.02 -13.19 -36.54
C ALA A 12 -18.68 -12.59 -36.13
N ILE A 13 -18.11 -11.68 -36.90
CA ILE A 13 -16.88 -10.96 -36.55
C ILE A 13 -17.10 -10.10 -35.30
N TRP A 14 -18.20 -9.36 -35.23
CA TRP A 14 -18.55 -8.57 -34.05
C TRP A 14 -18.72 -9.42 -32.79
N LEU A 15 -19.38 -10.56 -32.85
CA LEU A 15 -19.52 -11.50 -31.76
C LEU A 15 -18.17 -12.06 -31.29
N LEU A 16 -17.27 -12.36 -32.25
CA LEU A 16 -15.91 -12.81 -31.93
C LEU A 16 -15.08 -11.74 -31.21
N ILE A 17 -15.19 -10.48 -31.64
CA ILE A 17 -14.52 -9.34 -31.00
C ILE A 17 -15.06 -9.13 -29.56
N CYS A 18 -16.39 -9.15 -29.40
CA CYS A 18 -17.00 -9.05 -28.07
C CYS A 18 -16.57 -10.19 -27.16
N LEU A 19 -16.52 -11.42 -27.65
CA LEU A 19 -16.06 -12.58 -26.90
C LEU A 19 -14.58 -12.45 -26.49
N ALA A 20 -13.73 -11.97 -27.41
CA ALA A 20 -12.32 -11.73 -27.13
C ALA A 20 -12.13 -10.65 -26.06
N VAL A 21 -12.89 -9.55 -26.10
CA VAL A 21 -12.84 -8.48 -25.09
C VAL A 21 -13.27 -9.00 -23.72
N VAL A 22 -14.33 -9.82 -23.66
CA VAL A 22 -14.78 -10.45 -22.42
C VAL A 22 -13.71 -11.40 -21.86
N LEU A 23 -13.14 -12.26 -22.73
CA LEU A 23 -12.09 -13.19 -22.32
C LEU A 23 -10.82 -12.49 -21.84
N ILE A 24 -10.41 -11.40 -22.50
CA ILE A 24 -9.27 -10.58 -22.06
C ILE A 24 -9.61 -9.89 -20.73
N GLY A 25 -10.82 -9.33 -20.60
CA GLY A 25 -11.27 -8.69 -19.37
C GLY A 25 -11.36 -9.65 -18.17
N THR A 26 -11.70 -10.92 -18.40
CA THR A 26 -11.74 -11.95 -17.32
C THR A 26 -10.38 -12.61 -17.07
N ALA A 27 -9.47 -12.60 -18.05
CA ALA A 27 -8.12 -13.15 -17.92
C ALA A 27 -7.12 -12.17 -17.29
N ILE A 28 -7.43 -10.86 -17.28
CA ILE A 28 -6.67 -9.92 -16.47
C ILE A 28 -7.12 -10.16 -15.03
N PRO A 29 -6.28 -10.79 -14.16
CA PRO A 29 -6.62 -10.85 -12.75
C PRO A 29 -6.73 -9.40 -12.29
N VAL A 30 -7.94 -8.96 -12.00
CA VAL A 30 -8.15 -7.78 -11.18
C VAL A 30 -7.45 -8.17 -9.88
N ARG A 31 -6.20 -7.73 -9.73
CA ARG A 31 -5.53 -7.75 -8.45
C ARG A 31 -6.36 -6.81 -7.59
N GLU A 32 -7.37 -7.38 -6.97
CA GLU A 32 -8.01 -6.72 -5.84
C GLU A 32 -6.84 -6.35 -4.92
N ALA A 33 -6.59 -5.06 -4.80
CA ALA A 33 -5.83 -4.55 -3.70
C ALA A 33 -6.65 -4.89 -2.45
N ARG A 34 -6.52 -6.12 -1.97
CA ARG A 34 -6.99 -6.48 -0.64
C ARG A 34 -6.10 -5.70 0.29
N SER A 35 -6.57 -4.55 0.65
CA SER A 35 -6.02 -3.82 1.73
C SER A 35 -6.15 -4.74 2.95
N LEU A 36 -5.03 -5.16 3.52
CA LEU A 36 -4.94 -5.76 4.83
C LEU A 36 -5.80 -4.93 5.78
N GLY A 37 -6.48 -5.52 6.73
CA GLY A 37 -7.52 -4.92 7.58
C GLY A 37 -7.23 -3.58 8.27
N LEU A 38 -6.03 -3.02 8.07
CA LEU A 38 -5.70 -1.61 8.29
C LEU A 38 -6.35 -0.68 7.25
N SER A 39 -6.85 -1.22 6.17
CA SER A 39 -7.45 -0.49 5.05
C SER A 39 -8.84 0.07 5.33
N GLY A 40 -9.43 -0.31 6.37
CA GLY A 40 -10.62 0.34 6.88
C GLY A 40 -10.33 1.43 7.89
N ALA A 41 -9.06 1.86 8.02
CA ALA A 41 -8.73 3.04 8.77
C ALA A 41 -9.30 4.27 8.08
N ASN A 42 -10.62 4.43 8.18
CA ASN A 42 -11.20 5.75 8.17
C ASN A 42 -10.42 6.55 9.21
N GLN A 43 -10.03 7.78 8.91
CA GLN A 43 -9.46 8.70 9.90
C GLN A 43 -10.21 8.69 11.24
N ALA A 44 -11.51 8.40 11.22
CA ALA A 44 -12.36 8.23 12.39
C ALA A 44 -11.94 7.09 13.36
N ASN A 45 -11.16 6.12 12.92
CA ASN A 45 -10.73 4.98 13.73
C ASN A 45 -9.27 5.09 14.22
N LEU A 46 -8.57 6.15 13.83
CA LEU A 46 -7.21 6.43 14.30
C LEU A 46 -7.31 7.05 15.69
N LYS A 47 -6.78 6.40 16.71
CA LYS A 47 -6.96 6.81 18.12
C LYS A 47 -5.75 7.46 18.75
N SER A 48 -4.55 7.13 18.29
CA SER A 48 -3.31 7.67 18.85
C SER A 48 -2.23 7.72 17.77
N ALA A 49 -1.40 8.74 17.83
CA ALA A 49 -0.14 8.78 17.10
C ALA A 49 0.99 8.27 17.99
N THR A 50 2.03 7.73 17.37
CA THR A 50 3.29 7.42 18.06
C THR A 50 3.98 8.70 18.51
N GLU A 51 5.04 8.55 19.28
CA GLU A 51 6.03 9.63 19.45
C GLU A 51 6.62 9.99 18.08
N GLU A 52 7.18 11.19 17.98
CA GLU A 52 7.82 11.67 16.76
C GLU A 52 9.07 10.85 16.45
N LEU A 53 9.20 10.50 15.17
CA LEU A 53 10.35 9.75 14.66
C LEU A 53 11.50 10.72 14.39
N THR A 54 12.45 10.76 15.29
CA THR A 54 13.68 11.54 15.15
C THR A 54 14.88 10.61 14.93
N GLU A 55 16.03 11.19 14.64
CA GLU A 55 17.28 10.43 14.46
C GLU A 55 17.54 9.46 15.63
N GLY A 56 17.80 8.20 15.29
CA GLY A 56 18.05 7.13 16.26
C GLY A 56 16.80 6.44 16.81
N HIS A 57 15.60 6.91 16.46
CA HIS A 57 14.35 6.26 16.81
C HIS A 57 13.83 5.42 15.64
N GLU A 58 13.47 4.17 15.93
CA GLU A 58 12.90 3.24 14.94
C GLU A 58 11.62 2.61 15.49
N LEU A 59 10.60 2.57 14.67
CA LEU A 59 9.39 1.78 14.94
C LEU A 59 9.48 0.46 14.19
N ILE A 60 9.18 -0.63 14.89
CA ILE A 60 9.17 -1.98 14.31
C ILE A 60 7.77 -2.56 14.45
N PHE A 61 7.19 -2.93 13.33
CA PHE A 61 5.90 -3.62 13.25
C PHE A 61 6.08 -5.02 12.71
N GLN A 62 5.42 -5.99 13.35
CA GLN A 62 5.26 -7.34 12.80
C GLN A 62 3.81 -7.53 12.41
N VAL A 63 3.60 -7.94 11.18
CA VAL A 63 2.29 -8.09 10.57
C VAL A 63 2.16 -9.49 9.98
N ASP A 64 1.22 -10.27 10.50
CA ASP A 64 0.86 -11.55 9.90
C ASP A 64 0.07 -11.28 8.62
N MET A 65 0.59 -11.78 7.51
CA MET A 65 0.05 -11.50 6.19
C MET A 65 -1.10 -12.46 5.88
N PRO A 66 -2.35 -11.98 5.76
CA PRO A 66 -3.52 -12.85 5.59
C PRO A 66 -3.62 -13.47 4.20
N SER A 67 -2.76 -13.12 3.28
CA SER A 67 -2.83 -13.60 1.90
C SER A 67 -1.47 -13.50 1.22
N GLU A 68 -1.10 -14.54 0.50
CA GLU A 68 0.12 -14.62 -0.31
C GLU A 68 0.17 -13.60 -1.49
N THR A 69 -0.88 -12.83 -1.68
CA THR A 69 -1.02 -11.91 -2.84
C THR A 69 -0.77 -10.44 -2.50
N ALA A 70 -0.54 -10.09 -1.25
CA ALA A 70 -0.22 -8.72 -0.89
C ALA A 70 1.15 -8.31 -1.47
N SER A 71 1.25 -7.10 -1.99
CA SER A 71 2.47 -6.55 -2.59
C SER A 71 2.89 -5.20 -2.03
N GLN A 72 2.12 -4.66 -1.10
CA GLN A 72 2.42 -3.39 -0.42
C GLN A 72 1.66 -3.29 0.89
N ILE A 73 2.22 -2.51 1.82
CA ILE A 73 1.56 -2.10 3.06
C ILE A 73 1.68 -0.58 3.19
N GLY A 74 0.66 0.06 3.77
CA GLY A 74 0.63 1.50 3.96
C GLY A 74 0.48 1.88 5.42
N PHE A 75 1.12 2.98 5.79
CA PHE A 75 1.03 3.61 7.10
C PHE A 75 0.54 5.04 6.96
N PHE A 76 -0.27 5.49 7.90
CA PHE A 76 -0.79 6.84 7.92
C PHE A 76 0.09 7.70 8.82
N PHE A 77 0.64 8.78 8.26
CA PHE A 77 1.57 9.67 8.93
C PHE A 77 0.94 11.03 9.17
N THR A 78 1.38 11.68 10.24
CA THR A 78 1.16 13.10 10.51
C THR A 78 2.50 13.78 10.79
N ILE A 79 2.63 15.03 10.39
CA ILE A 79 3.80 15.86 10.64
C ILE A 79 3.60 16.85 11.79
N ASN A 80 2.51 16.73 12.57
CA ASN A 80 2.23 17.55 13.75
C ASN A 80 2.36 19.06 13.52
N LYS A 81 2.06 19.54 12.31
CA LYS A 81 2.23 20.93 11.83
C LYS A 81 3.68 21.41 11.70
N HIS A 82 4.66 20.51 11.80
CA HIS A 82 6.04 20.84 11.49
C HIS A 82 6.21 21.09 9.98
N GLN A 83 7.18 21.95 9.65
CA GLN A 83 7.65 22.14 8.28
C GLN A 83 9.10 21.69 8.23
N PHE A 84 9.34 20.62 7.52
CA PHE A 84 10.68 20.07 7.35
C PHE A 84 11.35 20.70 6.12
N THR A 85 12.63 21.00 6.25
CA THR A 85 13.48 21.49 5.16
C THR A 85 14.51 20.45 4.76
N GLU A 86 14.78 19.47 5.62
CA GLU A 86 15.79 18.42 5.44
C GLU A 86 15.36 17.14 6.14
N GLY A 87 16.03 16.05 5.83
CA GLY A 87 15.79 14.75 6.39
C GLY A 87 14.93 13.86 5.50
N GLU A 88 14.95 12.57 5.83
CA GLU A 88 14.25 11.52 5.11
C GLU A 88 13.50 10.59 6.07
N LEU A 89 12.34 10.12 5.63
CA LEU A 89 11.60 9.02 6.23
C LEU A 89 11.86 7.75 5.43
N SER A 90 12.34 6.71 6.09
CA SER A 90 12.56 5.40 5.51
C SER A 90 11.55 4.39 6.03
N ILE A 91 10.93 3.64 5.14
CA ILE A 91 10.06 2.50 5.44
C ILE A 91 10.67 1.28 4.77
N CYS A 92 11.12 0.30 5.54
CA CYS A 92 11.76 -0.91 5.06
C CYS A 92 10.92 -2.14 5.44
N ALA A 93 10.71 -3.02 4.47
CA ALA A 93 9.98 -4.28 4.64
C ALA A 93 10.94 -5.47 4.59
N TYR A 94 10.79 -6.39 5.54
CA TYR A 94 11.69 -7.54 5.71
C TYR A 94 10.89 -8.85 5.78
N ASP A 95 11.50 -9.89 5.23
CA ASP A 95 11.15 -11.30 5.43
C ASP A 95 12.27 -11.94 6.26
N GLY A 96 12.04 -12.09 7.57
CA GLY A 96 13.11 -12.38 8.51
C GLY A 96 14.19 -11.29 8.52
N GLU A 97 15.41 -11.64 8.10
CA GLU A 97 16.52 -10.68 8.01
C GLU A 97 16.69 -10.07 6.61
N GLU A 98 16.00 -10.62 5.59
CA GLU A 98 16.11 -10.15 4.22
C GLU A 98 15.22 -8.93 3.95
N GLN A 99 15.81 -7.84 3.50
CA GLN A 99 15.04 -6.67 3.07
C GLN A 99 14.40 -6.93 1.70
N ILE A 100 13.08 -6.99 1.67
CA ILE A 100 12.27 -7.27 0.47
C ILE A 100 11.60 -6.03 -0.12
N GLY A 101 11.66 -4.90 0.58
CA GLY A 101 11.11 -3.63 0.12
C GLY A 101 11.68 -2.43 0.86
N LYS A 102 11.71 -1.29 0.18
CA LYS A 102 12.13 -0.01 0.78
C LYS A 102 11.41 1.14 0.07
N THR A 103 10.98 2.11 0.85
CA THR A 103 10.51 3.42 0.40
C THR A 103 11.22 4.50 1.21
N VAL A 104 11.72 5.51 0.54
CA VAL A 104 12.32 6.70 1.17
C VAL A 104 11.54 7.91 0.68
N THR A 105 11.17 8.78 1.60
CA THR A 105 10.43 10.00 1.32
C THR A 105 11.16 11.17 1.97
N PRO A 106 11.60 12.19 1.21
CA PRO A 106 12.12 13.41 1.79
C PRO A 106 11.08 14.03 2.72
N LEU A 107 11.48 14.44 3.91
CA LEU A 107 10.54 15.05 4.86
C LEU A 107 9.97 16.36 4.34
N ALA A 108 10.73 17.09 3.54
CA ALA A 108 10.29 18.33 2.90
C ALA A 108 9.10 18.13 1.93
N ASP A 109 8.94 16.91 1.41
CA ASP A 109 7.85 16.55 0.48
C ASP A 109 6.63 15.97 1.20
N MET A 110 6.68 15.83 2.54
CA MET A 110 5.58 15.28 3.30
C MET A 110 4.43 16.26 3.48
N GLU A 111 3.22 15.79 3.17
CA GLU A 111 1.98 16.51 3.46
C GLU A 111 1.51 16.25 4.91
N ALA A 112 0.59 17.10 5.40
CA ALA A 112 0.18 17.11 6.81
C ALA A 112 -0.34 15.75 7.30
N ASP A 113 -1.20 15.10 6.53
CA ASP A 113 -1.79 13.80 6.87
C ASP A 113 -1.86 12.96 5.61
N GLN A 114 -1.01 11.94 5.49
CA GLN A 114 -0.89 11.14 4.28
C GLN A 114 -0.60 9.67 4.53
N PHE A 115 -1.00 8.83 3.58
CA PHE A 115 -0.55 7.45 3.50
C PHE A 115 0.74 7.34 2.71
N LEU A 116 1.74 6.67 3.29
CA LEU A 116 2.93 6.22 2.59
C LEU A 116 2.94 4.70 2.53
N PHE A 117 3.34 4.17 1.38
CA PHE A 117 3.31 2.75 1.09
C PHE A 117 4.73 2.22 0.86
N VAL A 118 5.03 1.07 1.43
CA VAL A 118 6.19 0.27 1.04
C VAL A 118 5.73 -0.90 0.18
N LYS A 119 6.33 -1.03 -1.00
CA LYS A 119 6.14 -2.18 -1.89
C LYS A 119 7.21 -3.21 -1.59
N PHE A 120 6.84 -4.49 -1.70
CA PHE A 120 7.76 -5.59 -1.49
C PHE A 120 7.69 -6.61 -2.63
N SER A 121 8.80 -7.30 -2.84
CA SER A 121 9.00 -8.21 -3.99
C SER A 121 8.26 -9.53 -3.85
N ARG A 122 8.00 -9.96 -2.61
CA ARG A 122 7.24 -11.17 -2.26
C ARG A 122 6.45 -10.95 -0.98
N CYS A 123 5.45 -11.78 -0.73
CA CYS A 123 4.62 -11.72 0.48
C CYS A 123 5.06 -12.84 1.44
N PRO A 124 5.71 -12.54 2.56
CA PRO A 124 6.04 -13.52 3.59
C PRO A 124 4.82 -13.87 4.46
N GLU A 125 4.89 -14.92 5.27
CA GLU A 125 3.85 -15.22 6.27
C GLU A 125 3.80 -14.13 7.34
N THR A 126 4.96 -13.70 7.82
CA THR A 126 5.09 -12.58 8.75
C THR A 126 6.01 -11.52 8.14
N LEU A 127 5.47 -10.33 7.93
CA LEU A 127 6.19 -9.18 7.41
C LEU A 127 6.69 -8.33 8.59
N THR A 128 7.99 -8.06 8.63
CA THR A 128 8.56 -7.07 9.56
C THR A 128 8.74 -5.76 8.83
N VAL A 129 8.14 -4.68 9.35
CA VAL A 129 8.32 -3.33 8.80
C VAL A 129 9.04 -2.47 9.81
N ARG A 130 10.11 -1.83 9.36
CA ARG A 130 10.88 -0.86 10.13
C ARG A 130 10.68 0.52 9.54
N ILE A 131 10.34 1.47 10.40
CA ILE A 131 10.12 2.87 10.04
C ILE A 131 11.07 3.71 10.86
N SER A 132 11.90 4.48 10.19
CA SER A 132 12.89 5.37 10.82
C SER A 132 12.94 6.71 10.11
N SER A 133 13.39 7.73 10.82
CA SER A 133 13.64 9.06 10.26
C SER A 133 15.01 9.55 10.75
N ASP A 134 15.66 10.36 9.94
CA ASP A 134 16.88 11.06 10.30
C ASP A 134 16.62 12.53 10.68
N ALA A 135 15.37 12.89 10.95
CA ALA A 135 14.99 14.22 11.43
C ALA A 135 15.69 14.54 12.76
N PRO A 136 16.42 15.66 12.88
CA PRO A 136 17.28 15.90 14.06
C PRO A 136 16.52 16.24 15.34
N GLU A 137 15.44 17.01 15.27
CA GLU A 137 14.75 17.54 16.47
C GLU A 137 13.27 17.18 16.52
N ALA A 138 12.60 17.19 15.39
CA ALA A 138 11.18 16.87 15.28
C ALA A 138 10.97 16.01 14.04
N GLY A 139 10.06 15.05 14.10
CA GLY A 139 9.84 14.11 13.01
C GLY A 139 8.36 13.78 12.81
N PRO A 140 8.03 13.01 11.78
CA PRO A 140 6.69 12.53 11.57
C PRO A 140 6.31 11.50 12.62
N SER A 141 5.02 11.40 12.91
CA SER A 141 4.44 10.36 13.75
C SER A 141 3.59 9.43 12.92
N VAL A 142 3.46 8.18 13.35
CA VAL A 142 2.58 7.18 12.73
C VAL A 142 1.28 7.10 13.51
N TRP A 143 0.15 7.21 12.83
CA TRP A 143 -1.14 6.95 13.43
C TRP A 143 -1.39 5.45 13.62
N LEU A 144 -1.76 5.07 14.83
CA LEU A 144 -2.07 3.70 15.20
C LEU A 144 -3.57 3.51 15.40
N ASN A 145 -4.07 2.39 14.88
CA ASN A 145 -5.38 1.89 15.26
C ASN A 145 -5.23 1.06 16.55
N GLU A 146 -6.09 1.29 17.54
CA GLU A 146 -6.25 0.29 18.58
C GLU A 146 -6.80 -1.00 17.98
N VAL A 147 -5.95 -2.00 17.87
CA VAL A 147 -6.39 -3.37 17.65
C VAL A 147 -7.00 -3.83 18.96
N THR A 148 -8.31 -3.78 19.08
CA THR A 148 -9.01 -4.43 20.19
C THR A 148 -8.91 -5.91 19.95
N VAL A 149 -7.90 -6.55 20.53
CA VAL A 149 -7.87 -8.01 20.66
C VAL A 149 -8.98 -8.34 21.65
N LYS A 150 -10.11 -8.79 21.13
CA LYS A 150 -11.13 -9.41 22.00
C LYS A 150 -10.60 -10.77 22.41
N PRO A 151 -10.65 -11.11 23.72
CA PRO A 151 -10.32 -12.44 24.20
C PRO A 151 -11.21 -13.52 23.61
#